data_301d2bc2019c3cc7ca60ac7dac14e2d1
#
_entry.id   301d2bc2019c3cc7ca60ac7dac14e2d1
#
_cell.length_a   1.000
_cell.length_b   1.000
_cell.length_c   1.000
_cell.angle_alpha   90.00
_cell.angle_beta   90.00
_cell.angle_gamma   90.00
#
_symmetry.space_group_name_H-M   'P 1'
#
loop_
_entity.id
_entity.type
_entity.pdbx_description
1 polymer ?
#
loop_
_entity_poly.entity_id
_entity_poly.type
_entity_poly.pdbx_seq_one_letter_code
_entity_poly.pdbx_strand_id
1 'polypeptide(L)'
;MEAQRIQGTYQGLSLNKWWCWDSKSEWLYKCSAQKLVVVISNIESSEVLERWQFDIEGDKTAKDDSAARGKSQKTVQDEIRSVIRQITATVTFLPLLEVSCSFDLLIYTDKDLVVHEKWEESGPQFIISSEEVCLRSFTTTIHKVNSMMAYKTPVND
;
A
#
# COMPACT_ATOMS: atom_id res chain seq x y z
N MET A 1 10.17 13.38 1.53
CA MET A 1 9.25 12.35 1.04
C MET A 1 7.85 12.93 1.16
N GLU A 2 7.16 13.06 0.06
CA GLU A 2 5.79 13.57 0.02
C GLU A 2 4.82 12.43 -0.13
N ALA A 3 3.73 12.46 0.64
CA ALA A 3 2.64 11.52 0.50
C ALA A 3 1.55 12.14 -0.37
N GLN A 4 1.15 11.41 -1.40
CA GLN A 4 0.04 11.77 -2.28
C GLN A 4 -1.14 10.84 -1.99
N ARG A 5 -2.35 11.39 -1.92
CA ARG A 5 -3.56 10.69 -1.50
C ARG A 5 -4.62 10.62 -2.59
N ILE A 6 -5.25 9.46 -2.72
CA ILE A 6 -6.55 9.30 -3.37
C ILE A 6 -7.55 8.76 -2.35
N GLN A 7 -8.69 9.41 -2.22
CA GLN A 7 -9.78 9.00 -1.35
C GLN A 7 -10.84 8.21 -2.11
N GLY A 8 -11.37 7.17 -1.48
CA GLY A 8 -12.47 6.38 -2.00
C GLY A 8 -13.43 5.92 -0.90
N THR A 9 -14.69 5.72 -1.25
CA THR A 9 -15.69 5.12 -0.36
C THR A 9 -16.06 3.72 -0.86
N TYR A 10 -16.39 2.83 0.05
CA TYR A 10 -16.73 1.43 -0.24
C TYR A 10 -17.86 1.25 -1.25
N GLN A 11 -18.78 2.22 -1.37
CA GLN A 11 -19.91 2.21 -2.28
C GLN A 11 -19.60 2.74 -3.69
N GLY A 12 -18.39 3.23 -3.95
CA GLY A 12 -18.05 3.97 -5.16
C GLY A 12 -16.87 3.42 -5.96
N LEU A 13 -16.43 2.18 -5.71
CA LEU A 13 -15.43 1.51 -6.56
C LEU A 13 -16.03 1.12 -7.91
N SER A 14 -16.33 2.11 -8.73
CA SER A 14 -16.50 1.85 -10.14
C SER A 14 -15.14 1.48 -10.72
N LEU A 15 -15.10 0.41 -11.49
CA LEU A 15 -13.92 -0.07 -12.24
C LEU A 15 -13.17 1.03 -13.02
N ASN A 16 -13.84 2.14 -13.31
CA ASN A 16 -13.29 3.31 -14.00
C ASN A 16 -12.24 4.10 -13.19
N LYS A 17 -12.15 3.92 -11.87
CA LYS A 17 -11.09 4.52 -11.04
C LYS A 17 -9.78 3.73 -11.08
N TRP A 18 -9.80 2.50 -11.56
CA TRP A 18 -8.60 1.69 -11.76
C TRP A 18 -7.73 2.16 -12.93
N TRP A 19 -8.23 3.02 -13.82
CA TRP A 19 -7.45 3.64 -14.90
C TRP A 19 -6.35 4.59 -14.39
N CYS A 20 -6.41 5.03 -13.14
CA CYS A 20 -5.26 5.65 -12.49
C CYS A 20 -4.09 4.68 -12.25
N TRP A 21 -4.27 3.39 -12.55
CA TRP A 21 -3.23 2.37 -12.43
C TRP A 21 -2.10 2.54 -13.44
N ASP A 22 -2.38 3.06 -14.62
CA ASP A 22 -1.37 3.28 -15.67
C ASP A 22 -0.28 4.27 -15.25
N SER A 23 -0.66 5.34 -14.56
CA SER A 23 0.32 6.29 -14.03
C SER A 23 1.15 5.73 -12.86
N LYS A 24 0.59 4.77 -12.12
CA LYS A 24 1.30 4.09 -11.02
C LYS A 24 2.35 3.12 -11.51
N SER A 25 2.12 2.47 -12.64
CA SER A 25 3.10 1.57 -13.26
C SER A 25 4.36 2.32 -13.67
N GLU A 26 4.22 3.55 -14.10
CA GLU A 26 5.36 4.41 -14.45
C GLU A 26 6.21 4.77 -13.23
N TRP A 27 5.59 5.09 -12.10
CA TRP A 27 6.31 5.42 -10.85
C TRP A 27 7.01 4.19 -10.27
N LEU A 28 6.39 3.02 -10.34
CA LEU A 28 7.01 1.76 -9.95
C LEU A 28 8.16 1.41 -10.89
N TYR A 29 7.98 1.57 -12.19
CA TYR A 29 9.02 1.29 -13.17
C TYR A 29 10.24 2.22 -13.04
N LYS A 30 9.99 3.50 -12.72
CA LYS A 30 11.04 4.48 -12.45
C LYS A 30 11.67 4.35 -11.07
N CYS A 31 11.23 3.39 -10.25
CA CYS A 31 11.62 3.24 -8.84
C CYS A 31 11.41 4.52 -7.99
N SER A 32 10.42 5.30 -8.35
CA SER A 32 10.10 6.56 -7.69
C SER A 32 9.14 6.39 -6.53
N ALA A 33 8.28 5.36 -6.56
CA ALA A 33 7.41 5.03 -5.43
C ALA A 33 8.22 4.27 -4.37
N GLN A 34 8.24 4.80 -3.15
CA GLN A 34 8.99 4.23 -2.03
C GLN A 34 8.08 3.51 -1.04
N LYS A 35 6.83 3.92 -0.96
CA LYS A 35 5.86 3.36 -0.02
C LYS A 35 4.44 3.51 -0.55
N LEU A 36 3.66 2.46 -0.38
CA LEU A 36 2.23 2.44 -0.61
C LEU A 36 1.52 2.17 0.71
N VAL A 37 0.51 2.96 1.04
CA VAL A 37 -0.26 2.78 2.27
C VAL A 37 -1.76 2.85 1.96
N VAL A 38 -2.48 1.85 2.45
CA VAL A 38 -3.95 1.85 2.46
C VAL A 38 -4.41 2.16 3.87
N VAL A 39 -5.18 3.21 4.03
CA VAL A 39 -5.71 3.68 5.32
C VAL A 39 -7.22 3.46 5.34
N ILE A 40 -7.72 2.83 6.37
CA ILE A 40 -9.16 2.64 6.60
C ILE A 40 -9.56 3.51 7.80
N SER A 41 -10.53 4.39 7.59
CA SER A 41 -10.97 5.37 8.59
C SER A 41 -12.48 5.33 8.78
N ASN A 42 -12.92 5.63 10.00
CA ASN A 42 -14.33 5.88 10.28
C ASN A 42 -14.78 7.16 9.57
N ILE A 43 -15.88 7.11 8.81
CA ILE A 43 -16.40 8.25 8.04
C ILE A 43 -16.84 9.39 8.96
N GLU A 44 -17.44 9.07 10.09
CA GLU A 44 -18.00 10.07 11.00
C GLU A 44 -16.93 10.79 11.84
N SER A 45 -16.00 10.01 12.43
CA SER A 45 -14.97 10.56 13.32
C SER A 45 -13.67 10.90 12.62
N SER A 46 -13.48 10.46 11.38
CA SER A 46 -12.20 10.54 10.64
C SER A 46 -11.05 9.82 11.34
N GLU A 47 -11.35 8.95 12.30
CA GLU A 47 -10.34 8.19 13.02
C GLU A 47 -9.80 7.05 12.17
N VAL A 48 -8.49 6.89 12.13
CA VAL A 48 -7.82 5.79 11.42
C VAL A 48 -7.94 4.50 12.24
N LEU A 49 -8.50 3.47 11.64
CA LEU A 49 -8.77 2.16 12.27
C LEU A 49 -7.78 1.08 11.83
N GLU A 50 -7.41 1.09 10.56
CA GLU A 50 -6.44 0.16 9.99
C GLU A 50 -5.51 0.88 9.01
N ARG A 51 -4.27 0.40 8.95
CA ARG A 51 -3.25 0.94 8.06
C ARG A 51 -2.40 -0.20 7.51
N TRP A 52 -2.49 -0.42 6.19
CA TRP A 52 -1.72 -1.43 5.47
C TRP A 52 -0.58 -0.74 4.73
N GLN A 53 0.65 -1.12 5.04
CA GLN A 53 1.84 -0.48 4.50
C GLN A 53 2.69 -1.46 3.70
N PHE A 54 3.12 -1.01 2.53
CA PHE A 54 4.00 -1.73 1.64
C PHE A 54 5.20 -0.84 1.34
N ASP A 55 6.35 -1.18 1.91
CA ASP A 55 7.61 -0.49 1.64
C ASP A 55 8.25 -1.08 0.39
N ILE A 56 8.56 -0.22 -0.58
CA ILE A 56 9.06 -0.61 -1.89
C ILE A 56 10.50 -0.14 -2.02
N GLU A 57 11.42 -1.08 -2.06
CA GLU A 57 12.84 -0.83 -2.31
C GLU A 57 13.14 -1.19 -3.76
N GLY A 58 13.52 -0.20 -4.57
CA GLY A 58 13.92 -0.39 -5.96
C GLY A 58 15.43 -0.55 -6.09
N ASP A 59 15.86 -1.48 -6.91
CA ASP A 59 17.26 -1.60 -7.30
C ASP A 59 17.55 -0.66 -8.46
N LYS A 60 18.08 0.51 -8.17
CA LYS A 60 18.44 1.52 -9.18
C LYS A 60 19.59 1.08 -10.08
N THR A 61 20.34 0.04 -9.68
CA THR A 61 21.47 -0.50 -10.44
C THR A 61 21.06 -1.54 -11.46
N ALA A 62 19.85 -2.10 -11.38
CA ALA A 62 19.31 -3.10 -12.28
C ALA A 62 19.04 -2.61 -13.71
N LYS A 63 19.29 -1.34 -14.00
CA LYS A 63 19.21 -0.77 -15.35
C LYS A 63 20.38 -1.17 -16.25
N ASP A 64 21.46 -1.71 -15.69
CA ASP A 64 22.56 -2.31 -16.44
C ASP A 64 22.22 -3.77 -16.72
N ASP A 65 22.14 -4.09 -17.99
CA ASP A 65 21.74 -5.37 -18.62
C ASP A 65 22.59 -6.60 -18.20
N SER A 66 23.53 -6.43 -17.28
CA SER A 66 24.51 -7.47 -16.92
C SER A 66 24.12 -8.36 -15.74
N ALA A 67 23.04 -8.07 -15.03
CA ALA A 67 22.57 -8.88 -13.94
C ALA A 67 21.12 -9.35 -14.18
N ALA A 68 20.94 -10.25 -15.12
CA ALA A 68 19.76 -11.10 -15.16
C ALA A 68 19.71 -11.89 -13.83
N ARG A 69 19.17 -11.28 -12.79
CA ARG A 69 18.78 -11.98 -11.57
C ARG A 69 17.60 -12.85 -11.96
N GLY A 70 17.89 -14.11 -12.33
CA GLY A 70 17.02 -15.07 -12.97
C GLY A 70 15.88 -15.56 -12.12
N LYS A 71 15.09 -14.63 -11.53
CA LYS A 71 13.86 -14.99 -10.84
C LYS A 71 12.76 -15.17 -11.87
N SER A 72 12.21 -16.38 -11.97
CA SER A 72 11.14 -16.65 -12.91
C SER A 72 9.86 -15.87 -12.55
N GLN A 73 9.09 -15.49 -13.57
CA GLN A 73 7.80 -14.84 -13.38
C GLN A 73 6.86 -15.69 -12.52
N LYS A 74 6.90 -17.01 -12.64
CA LYS A 74 6.11 -17.93 -11.82
C LYS A 74 6.48 -17.81 -10.34
N THR A 75 7.77 -17.76 -9.99
CA THR A 75 8.22 -17.59 -8.61
C THR A 75 7.73 -16.27 -8.01
N VAL A 76 7.81 -15.17 -8.76
CA VAL A 76 7.30 -13.87 -8.34
C VAL A 76 5.80 -13.93 -8.08
N GLN A 77 5.04 -14.55 -9.00
CA GLN A 77 3.58 -14.68 -8.82
C GLN A 77 3.22 -15.54 -7.61
N ASP A 78 3.97 -16.60 -7.34
CA ASP A 78 3.73 -17.48 -6.18
C ASP A 78 4.02 -16.75 -4.86
N GLU A 79 5.06 -15.92 -4.81
CA GLU A 79 5.34 -15.08 -3.65
C GLU A 79 4.24 -14.03 -3.42
N ILE A 80 3.80 -13.35 -4.48
CA ILE A 80 2.68 -12.39 -4.40
C ILE A 80 1.41 -13.07 -3.90
N ARG A 81 1.08 -14.25 -4.43
CA ARG A 81 -0.08 -15.04 -3.96
C ARG A 81 0.06 -15.40 -2.47
N SER A 82 1.27 -15.72 -2.02
CA SER A 82 1.53 -16.02 -0.61
C SER A 82 1.26 -14.82 0.29
N VAL A 83 1.66 -13.62 -0.14
CA VAL A 83 1.35 -12.37 0.59
C VAL A 83 -0.16 -12.11 0.61
N ILE A 84 -0.84 -12.26 -0.53
CA ILE A 84 -2.30 -12.07 -0.61
C ILE A 84 -3.05 -13.04 0.31
N ARG A 85 -2.64 -14.32 0.34
CA ARG A 85 -3.21 -15.31 1.26
C ARG A 85 -3.01 -14.93 2.72
N GLN A 86 -1.84 -14.40 3.06
CA GLN A 86 -1.56 -13.94 4.42
C GLN A 86 -2.41 -12.73 4.77
N ILE A 87 -2.58 -11.77 3.87
CA ILE A 87 -3.49 -10.62 4.07
C ILE A 87 -4.91 -11.11 4.33
N THR A 88 -5.42 -12.00 3.49
CA THR A 88 -6.77 -12.57 3.65
C THR A 88 -6.93 -13.30 4.98
N ALA A 89 -5.94 -14.07 5.39
CA ALA A 89 -5.96 -14.75 6.69
C ALA A 89 -5.90 -13.73 7.85
N THR A 90 -5.07 -12.70 7.74
CA THR A 90 -4.93 -11.67 8.78
C THR A 90 -6.24 -10.92 9.01
N VAL A 91 -6.97 -10.59 7.96
CA VAL A 91 -8.28 -9.90 8.06
C VAL A 91 -9.27 -10.67 8.94
N THR A 92 -9.21 -11.98 8.97
CA THR A 92 -10.13 -12.80 9.81
C THR A 92 -9.86 -12.67 11.31
N PHE A 93 -8.68 -12.21 11.71
CA PHE A 93 -8.28 -12.01 13.10
C PHE A 93 -8.38 -10.57 13.59
N LEU A 94 -8.63 -9.63 12.68
CA LEU A 94 -8.77 -8.23 13.03
C LEU A 94 -10.10 -7.95 13.75
N PRO A 95 -10.15 -6.93 14.61
CA PRO A 95 -11.41 -6.46 15.17
C PRO A 95 -12.41 -6.13 14.07
N LEU A 96 -13.66 -6.54 14.25
CA LEU A 96 -14.73 -6.26 13.30
C LEU A 96 -14.97 -4.75 13.21
N LEU A 97 -15.00 -4.23 12.00
CA LEU A 97 -15.33 -2.83 11.75
C LEU A 97 -16.86 -2.69 11.67
N GLU A 98 -17.47 -2.30 12.79
CA GLU A 98 -18.94 -2.14 12.91
C GLU A 98 -19.44 -0.76 12.45
N VAL A 99 -18.54 0.10 12.00
CA VAL A 99 -18.83 1.46 11.56
C VAL A 99 -18.67 1.61 10.05
N SER A 100 -19.33 2.63 9.50
CA SER A 100 -19.11 2.98 8.09
C SER A 100 -17.71 3.52 7.87
N CYS A 101 -16.97 2.88 6.98
CA CYS A 101 -15.57 3.20 6.72
C CYS A 101 -15.34 3.77 5.32
N SER A 102 -14.37 4.64 5.23
CA SER A 102 -13.73 5.06 3.99
C SER A 102 -12.32 4.51 3.91
N PHE A 103 -11.74 4.52 2.72
CA PHE A 103 -10.32 4.21 2.56
C PHE A 103 -9.60 5.31 1.78
N ASP A 104 -8.36 5.53 2.13
CA ASP A 104 -7.42 6.38 1.43
C ASP A 104 -6.24 5.55 0.95
N LEU A 105 -5.81 5.81 -0.28
CA LEU A 105 -4.58 5.27 -0.82
C LEU A 105 -3.52 6.37 -0.80
N LEU A 106 -2.45 6.15 -0.06
CA LEU A 106 -1.30 7.04 0.01
C LEU A 106 -0.14 6.43 -0.77
N ILE A 107 0.49 7.24 -1.61
CA ILE A 107 1.73 6.88 -2.29
C ILE A 107 2.80 7.88 -1.88
N TYR A 108 3.91 7.37 -1.37
CA TYR A 108 5.08 8.17 -1.01
C TYR A 108 6.08 8.11 -2.16
N THR A 109 6.42 9.27 -2.67
CA THR A 109 7.34 9.44 -3.81
C THR A 109 8.42 10.46 -3.51
N ASP A 110 9.42 10.54 -4.36
CA ASP A 110 10.38 11.63 -4.33
C ASP A 110 9.70 12.97 -4.65
N LYS A 111 10.18 14.06 -4.06
CA LYS A 111 9.55 15.40 -4.13
C LYS A 111 9.44 15.99 -5.54
N ASP A 112 10.27 15.52 -6.46
CA ASP A 112 10.39 16.11 -7.81
C ASP A 112 9.45 15.48 -8.85
N LEU A 113 8.50 14.66 -8.40
CA LEU A 113 7.56 13.99 -9.32
C LEU A 113 6.36 14.88 -9.64
N VAL A 114 6.09 15.02 -10.92
CA VAL A 114 4.82 15.60 -11.40
C VAL A 114 3.69 14.64 -11.09
N VAL A 115 2.79 15.05 -10.20
CA VAL A 115 1.64 14.28 -9.77
C VAL A 115 0.43 14.66 -10.60
N HIS A 116 -0.41 13.67 -10.92
CA HIS A 116 -1.65 13.91 -11.66
C HIS A 116 -2.63 14.77 -10.83
N GLU A 117 -3.40 15.64 -11.46
CA GLU A 117 -4.32 16.61 -10.82
C GLU A 117 -5.33 16.02 -9.82
N LYS A 118 -5.56 14.70 -9.87
CA LYS A 118 -6.48 14.00 -8.97
C LYS A 118 -5.85 13.58 -7.62
N TRP A 119 -4.56 13.80 -7.45
CA TRP A 119 -3.85 13.48 -6.22
C TRP A 119 -3.71 14.72 -5.35
N GLU A 120 -3.96 14.57 -4.08
CA GLU A 120 -3.81 15.63 -3.07
C GLU A 120 -2.65 15.30 -2.14
N GLU A 121 -1.93 16.32 -1.70
CA GLU A 121 -0.96 16.14 -0.62
C GLU A 121 -1.66 15.68 0.65
N SER A 122 -1.06 14.72 1.34
CA SER A 122 -1.55 14.23 2.62
C SER A 122 -0.41 14.07 3.60
N GLY A 123 -0.71 14.37 4.85
CA GLY A 123 0.16 14.01 5.96
C GLY A 123 0.09 12.50 6.25
N PRO A 124 1.01 12.00 7.08
CA PRO A 124 0.96 10.62 7.54
C PRO A 124 -0.32 10.40 8.37
N GLN A 125 -1.04 9.34 8.04
CA GLN A 125 -2.27 8.93 8.71
C GLN A 125 -1.91 7.85 9.74
N PHE A 126 -1.55 8.24 10.96
CA PHE A 126 -1.19 7.30 12.02
C PHE A 126 -2.39 6.87 12.86
N ILE A 127 -2.32 5.66 13.40
CA ILE A 127 -3.30 5.13 14.35
C ILE A 127 -2.84 5.46 15.76
N ILE A 128 -3.75 5.98 16.58
CA ILE A 128 -3.52 6.16 18.02
C ILE A 128 -3.76 4.82 18.70
N SER A 129 -2.81 4.32 19.46
CA SER A 129 -2.89 3.02 20.16
C SER A 129 -3.11 1.85 19.18
N SER A 130 -2.09 1.50 18.44
CA SER A 130 -2.12 0.42 17.45
C SER A 130 -1.29 -0.77 17.86
N GLU A 131 -1.68 -1.94 17.37
CA GLU A 131 -0.83 -3.12 17.25
C GLU A 131 -0.36 -3.28 15.82
N GLU A 132 0.88 -3.72 15.65
CA GLU A 132 1.49 -3.92 14.35
C GLU A 132 1.68 -5.42 14.07
N VAL A 133 1.41 -5.83 12.84
CA VAL A 133 1.62 -7.18 12.35
C VAL A 133 2.54 -7.12 11.14
N CYS A 134 3.69 -7.79 11.24
CA CYS A 134 4.57 -7.97 10.09
C CYS A 134 4.02 -9.05 9.17
N LEU A 135 3.89 -8.72 7.89
CA LEU A 135 3.49 -9.63 6.84
C LEU A 135 4.72 -10.12 6.07
N ARG A 136 4.49 -11.07 5.18
CA ARG A 136 5.55 -11.58 4.30
C ARG A 136 6.02 -10.51 3.32
N SER A 137 7.29 -10.57 2.96
CA SER A 137 7.87 -9.81 1.87
C SER A 137 7.91 -10.63 0.58
N PHE A 138 8.01 -9.95 -0.55
CA PHE A 138 8.31 -10.58 -1.83
C PHE A 138 9.31 -9.72 -2.62
N THR A 139 9.97 -10.36 -3.57
CA THR A 139 10.91 -9.68 -4.46
C THR A 139 10.53 -9.94 -5.91
N THR A 140 10.70 -8.91 -6.73
CA THR A 140 10.69 -9.02 -8.19
C THR A 140 12.13 -8.95 -8.71
N THR A 141 12.31 -8.86 -10.02
CA THR A 141 13.64 -8.65 -10.61
C THR A 141 14.29 -7.32 -10.22
N ILE A 142 13.50 -6.31 -9.90
CA ILE A 142 13.96 -4.93 -9.65
C ILE A 142 13.46 -4.32 -8.34
N HIS A 143 12.56 -5.00 -7.62
CA HIS A 143 11.97 -4.46 -6.39
C HIS A 143 11.95 -5.51 -5.28
N LYS A 144 12.06 -5.01 -4.04
CA LYS A 144 11.74 -5.74 -2.82
C LYS A 144 10.58 -5.03 -2.14
N VAL A 145 9.55 -5.76 -1.77
CA VAL A 145 8.38 -5.23 -1.07
C VAL A 145 8.26 -5.87 0.30
N ASN A 146 8.32 -5.04 1.33
CA ASN A 146 8.06 -5.44 2.71
C ASN A 146 6.65 -5.00 3.08
N SER A 147 5.88 -5.87 3.67
CA SER A 147 4.48 -5.63 4.00
C SER A 147 4.27 -5.65 5.50
N MET A 148 3.51 -4.70 6.02
CA MET A 148 3.08 -4.65 7.40
C MET A 148 1.69 -4.05 7.50
N MET A 149 0.99 -4.33 8.58
CA MET A 149 -0.25 -3.66 8.90
C MET A 149 -0.29 -3.22 10.35
N ALA A 150 -1.01 -2.15 10.62
CA ALA A 150 -1.34 -1.71 11.96
C ALA A 150 -2.86 -1.60 12.10
N TYR A 151 -3.39 -1.92 13.26
CA TYR A 151 -4.81 -1.78 13.55
C TYR A 151 -5.02 -1.19 14.95
N LYS A 152 -6.13 -0.50 15.11
CA LYS A 152 -6.51 0.08 16.39
C LYS A 152 -6.87 -1.04 17.37
N THR A 153 -6.22 -1.03 18.54
CA THR A 153 -6.58 -1.95 19.62
C THR A 153 -7.95 -1.60 20.20
N PRO A 154 -8.83 -2.59 20.45
CA PRO A 154 -10.05 -2.34 21.19
C PRO A 154 -9.69 -1.78 22.57
N VAL A 155 -10.30 -0.65 22.93
CA VAL A 155 -10.20 -0.15 24.30
C VAL A 155 -11.07 -1.08 25.16
N ASN A 156 -10.45 -1.88 26.00
CA ASN A 156 -11.19 -2.60 27.03
C ASN A 156 -11.59 -1.57 28.11
N ASP A 157 -12.81 -1.12 28.03
CA ASP A 157 -13.45 -0.40 29.12
C ASP A 157 -13.78 -1.37 30.29
#